data_7aa714be66c5aab161b33807e3ff87cc
#
_entry.id   7aa714be66c5aab161b33807e3ff87cc
#
_cell.length_a   1.000
_cell.length_b   1.000
_cell.length_c   1.000
_cell.angle_alpha   90.00
_cell.angle_beta   90.00
_cell.angle_gamma   90.00
#
_symmetry.space_group_name_H-M   'P 1'
#
loop_
_entity.id
_entity.type
_entity.pdbx_description
1 polymer ?
#
loop_
_entity_poly.entity_id
_entity_poly.type
_entity_poly.pdbx_seq_one_letter_code
_entity_poly.pdbx_strand_id
1 'polypeptide(L)'
;MDWKIRYAQQYQNLKELITLLETEDTEKFISLTESEALTLHAMMMTSMPYFILMKPNTLEIINKIWTYRSENDSNICFTLDAGANVHVLFPKSEKEQVYEFIKSELVAYCQNGHYICDRIGFGAKPLPI
;
A
#
# COMPACT_ATOMS: atom_id res chain seq x y z
N MET A 1 -2.08 -4.37 -20.94
CA MET A 1 -0.66 -4.53 -20.52
C MET A 1 -0.23 -5.96 -20.81
N ASP A 2 0.94 -6.12 -21.42
CA ASP A 2 1.51 -7.46 -21.65
C ASP A 2 1.98 -8.06 -20.34
N TRP A 3 1.49 -9.24 -19.99
CA TRP A 3 1.82 -9.93 -18.74
C TRP A 3 3.30 -10.28 -18.63
N LYS A 4 4.00 -10.50 -19.74
CA LYS A 4 5.45 -10.79 -19.74
C LYS A 4 6.24 -9.55 -19.32
N ILE A 5 5.86 -8.39 -19.82
CA ILE A 5 6.48 -7.11 -19.41
C ILE A 5 6.22 -6.87 -17.93
N ARG A 6 4.99 -7.10 -17.47
CA ARG A 6 4.60 -6.94 -16.07
C ARG A 6 5.39 -7.90 -15.17
N TYR A 7 5.54 -9.14 -15.58
CA TYR A 7 6.30 -10.15 -14.82
C TYR A 7 7.76 -9.73 -14.66
N ALA A 8 8.41 -9.32 -15.75
CA ALA A 8 9.80 -8.87 -15.72
C ALA A 8 9.97 -7.63 -14.83
N GLN A 9 9.04 -6.67 -14.91
CA GLN A 9 9.04 -5.48 -14.08
C GLN A 9 8.89 -5.82 -12.60
N GLN A 10 7.97 -6.72 -12.27
CA GLN A 10 7.72 -7.17 -10.91
C GLN A 10 8.96 -7.83 -10.30
N TYR A 11 9.65 -8.65 -11.08
CA TYR A 11 10.88 -9.30 -10.64
C TYR A 11 11.99 -8.28 -10.37
N GLN A 12 12.14 -7.29 -11.24
CA GLN A 12 13.10 -6.19 -11.06
C GLN A 12 12.75 -5.35 -9.83
N ASN A 13 11.47 -5.03 -9.63
CA ASN A 13 11.01 -4.26 -8.48
C ASN A 13 11.25 -5.00 -7.16
N LEU A 14 11.12 -6.33 -7.14
CA LEU A 14 11.43 -7.12 -5.96
C LEU A 14 12.91 -7.00 -5.58
N LYS A 15 13.81 -7.06 -6.57
CA LYS A 15 15.25 -6.87 -6.34
C LYS A 15 15.55 -5.48 -5.78
N GLU A 16 14.94 -4.45 -6.36
CA GLU A 16 15.08 -3.07 -5.87
C GLU A 16 14.56 -2.92 -4.44
N LEU A 17 13.42 -3.53 -4.12
CA LEU A 17 12.85 -3.48 -2.79
C LEU A 17 13.82 -4.03 -1.73
N ILE A 18 14.47 -5.16 -2.01
CA ILE A 18 15.46 -5.76 -1.11
C ILE A 18 16.61 -4.78 -0.89
N THR A 19 17.11 -4.16 -1.94
CA THR A 19 18.18 -3.15 -1.84
C THR A 19 17.73 -1.94 -1.04
N LEU A 20 16.49 -1.46 -1.24
CA LEU A 20 15.96 -0.31 -0.54
C LEU A 20 15.79 -0.56 0.96
N LEU A 21 15.44 -1.77 1.35
CA LEU A 21 15.36 -2.15 2.77
C LEU A 21 16.75 -2.10 3.45
N GLU A 22 17.81 -2.36 2.69
CA GLU A 22 19.19 -2.25 3.19
C GLU A 22 19.70 -0.81 3.24
N THR A 23 19.27 0.04 2.31
CA THR A 23 19.75 1.42 2.17
C THR A 23 18.89 2.45 2.88
N GLU A 24 17.72 2.05 3.37
CA GLU A 24 16.75 2.94 4.06
C GLU A 24 16.28 4.14 3.21
N ASP A 25 16.22 3.99 1.89
CA ASP A 25 15.73 5.01 0.97
C ASP A 25 14.20 5.04 0.98
N THR A 26 13.63 5.85 1.86
CA THR A 26 12.19 5.92 2.10
C THR A 26 11.41 6.41 0.89
N GLU A 27 11.89 7.42 0.17
CA GLU A 27 11.19 7.95 -1.00
C GLU A 27 11.05 6.91 -2.11
N LYS A 28 12.10 6.17 -2.39
CA LYS A 28 12.06 5.09 -3.37
C LYS A 28 11.19 3.93 -2.89
N PHE A 29 11.22 3.62 -1.60
CA PHE A 29 10.35 2.60 -1.01
C PHE A 29 8.88 2.95 -1.23
N ILE A 30 8.47 4.17 -0.92
CA ILE A 30 7.10 4.66 -1.11
C ILE A 30 6.69 4.57 -2.58
N SER A 31 7.51 5.12 -3.46
CA SER A 31 7.25 5.13 -4.90
C SER A 31 7.09 3.71 -5.47
N LEU A 32 7.99 2.82 -5.10
CA LEU A 32 7.97 1.43 -5.58
C LEU A 32 6.76 0.66 -5.05
N THR A 33 6.45 0.80 -3.77
CA THR A 33 5.34 0.12 -3.11
C THR A 33 3.99 0.54 -3.73
N GLU A 34 3.77 1.82 -3.88
CA GLU A 34 2.53 2.34 -4.47
C GLU A 34 2.42 2.00 -5.96
N SER A 35 3.52 2.09 -6.70
CA SER A 35 3.56 1.71 -8.12
C SER A 35 3.21 0.23 -8.31
N GLU A 36 3.72 -0.66 -7.48
CA GLU A 36 3.37 -2.08 -7.54
C GLU A 36 1.88 -2.31 -7.30
N ALA A 37 1.31 -1.68 -6.28
CA ALA A 37 -0.11 -1.78 -5.98
C ALA A 37 -1.00 -1.30 -7.13
N LEU A 38 -0.71 -0.11 -7.65
CA LEU A 38 -1.50 0.48 -8.72
C LEU A 38 -1.34 -0.26 -10.05
N THR A 39 -0.15 -0.77 -10.35
CA THR A 39 0.09 -1.55 -11.56
C THR A 39 -0.67 -2.89 -11.53
N LEU A 40 -0.75 -3.55 -10.38
CA LEU A 40 -1.56 -4.75 -10.23
C LEU A 40 -3.03 -4.48 -10.59
N HIS A 41 -3.61 -3.42 -10.06
CA HIS A 41 -5.00 -3.05 -10.35
C HIS A 41 -5.19 -2.59 -11.79
N ALA A 42 -4.23 -1.86 -12.37
CA ALA A 42 -4.27 -1.48 -13.78
C ALA A 42 -4.27 -2.72 -14.69
N MET A 43 -3.50 -3.74 -14.35
CA MET A 43 -3.47 -5.00 -15.08
C MET A 43 -4.82 -5.72 -15.03
N MET A 44 -5.47 -5.75 -13.88
CA MET A 44 -6.81 -6.33 -13.73
C MET A 44 -7.86 -5.55 -14.53
N MET A 45 -7.81 -4.23 -14.50
CA MET A 45 -8.74 -3.35 -15.22
C MET A 45 -8.57 -3.42 -16.74
N THR A 46 -7.44 -3.88 -17.24
CA THR A 46 -7.14 -3.99 -18.69
C THR A 46 -7.06 -5.44 -19.16
N SER A 47 -7.36 -6.42 -18.32
CA SER A 47 -7.39 -7.83 -18.69
C SER A 47 -8.63 -8.18 -19.55
N MET A 48 -8.70 -9.40 -20.05
CA MET A 48 -9.84 -9.90 -20.80
C MET A 48 -10.34 -11.20 -20.17
N PRO A 49 -11.49 -11.21 -19.51
CA PRO A 49 -12.38 -10.06 -19.25
C PRO A 49 -11.79 -9.06 -18.24
N TYR A 50 -12.22 -7.80 -18.32
CA TYR A 50 -11.78 -6.81 -17.34
C TYR A 50 -12.47 -7.03 -16.00
N PHE A 51 -11.81 -6.63 -14.93
CA PHE A 51 -12.46 -6.55 -13.62
C PHE A 51 -11.83 -5.43 -12.76
N ILE A 52 -12.66 -4.85 -11.91
CA ILE A 52 -12.28 -3.74 -11.03
C ILE A 52 -12.57 -4.19 -9.61
N LEU A 53 -11.54 -4.25 -8.80
CA LEU A 53 -11.64 -4.65 -7.39
C LEU A 53 -11.62 -3.46 -6.44
N MET A 54 -11.15 -2.31 -6.89
CA MET A 54 -11.23 -1.07 -6.11
C MET A 54 -12.69 -0.62 -5.98
N LYS A 55 -13.05 -0.17 -4.78
CA LYS A 55 -14.34 0.47 -4.51
C LYS A 55 -14.15 1.99 -4.48
N PRO A 56 -15.24 2.78 -4.57
CA PRO A 56 -15.11 4.24 -4.47
C PRO A 56 -14.36 4.70 -3.22
N ASN A 57 -14.61 4.08 -2.08
CA ASN A 57 -13.92 4.40 -0.83
C ASN A 57 -12.43 4.06 -0.85
N THR A 58 -12.02 3.07 -1.64
CA THR A 58 -10.60 2.77 -1.87
C THR A 58 -9.88 3.97 -2.45
N LEU A 59 -10.48 4.58 -3.49
CA LEU A 59 -9.93 5.77 -4.15
C LEU A 59 -9.90 6.98 -3.22
N GLU A 60 -10.96 7.17 -2.43
CA GLU A 60 -11.02 8.25 -1.45
C GLU A 60 -9.88 8.15 -0.42
N ILE A 61 -9.64 6.96 0.10
CA ILE A 61 -8.57 6.70 1.05
C ILE A 61 -7.20 6.99 0.42
N ILE A 62 -6.96 6.52 -0.80
CA ILE A 62 -5.70 6.74 -1.52
C ILE A 62 -5.45 8.24 -1.71
N ASN A 63 -6.45 8.98 -2.19
CA ASN A 63 -6.33 10.41 -2.40
C ASN A 63 -6.05 11.17 -1.10
N LYS A 64 -6.70 10.78 -0.01
CA LYS A 64 -6.46 11.37 1.31
C LYS A 64 -5.05 11.09 1.83
N ILE A 65 -4.53 9.90 1.61
CA ILE A 65 -3.14 9.55 1.98
C ILE A 65 -2.16 10.44 1.21
N TRP A 66 -2.35 10.61 -0.08
CA TRP A 66 -1.48 11.46 -0.89
C TRP A 66 -1.52 12.93 -0.43
N THR A 67 -2.71 13.44 -0.15
CA THR A 67 -2.88 14.81 0.36
C THR A 67 -2.20 14.99 1.71
N TYR A 68 -2.44 14.08 2.64
CA TYR A 68 -1.83 14.11 3.97
C TYR A 68 -0.30 14.08 3.88
N ARG A 69 0.24 13.19 3.04
CA ARG A 69 1.70 13.07 2.85
C ARG A 69 2.31 14.39 2.36
N SER A 70 1.66 15.01 1.38
CA SER A 70 2.13 16.28 0.80
C SER A 70 2.05 17.43 1.79
N GLU A 71 0.97 17.52 2.57
CA GLU A 71 0.74 18.62 3.51
C GLU A 71 1.58 18.53 4.77
N ASN A 72 1.98 17.34 5.18
CA ASN A 72 2.68 17.08 6.43
C ASN A 72 4.12 16.60 6.26
N ASP A 73 4.62 16.53 5.03
CA ASP A 73 5.93 15.96 4.72
C ASP A 73 6.11 14.57 5.38
N SER A 74 5.07 13.76 5.29
CA SER A 74 5.00 12.46 5.94
C SER A 74 5.57 11.35 5.06
N ASN A 75 6.04 10.29 5.67
CA ASN A 75 6.47 9.07 4.98
C ASN A 75 5.36 7.99 4.93
N ILE A 76 4.13 8.39 5.13
CA ILE A 76 2.97 7.50 4.96
C ILE A 76 2.84 7.05 3.51
N CYS A 77 2.52 5.77 3.31
CA CYS A 77 2.19 5.25 1.99
C CYS A 77 1.14 4.15 2.10
N PHE A 78 0.72 3.64 0.95
CA PHE A 78 -0.24 2.54 0.91
C PHE A 78 0.25 1.41 0.02
N THR A 79 -0.31 0.24 0.25
CA THR A 79 -0.27 -0.87 -0.69
C THR A 79 -1.64 -1.52 -0.79
N LEU A 80 -1.85 -2.28 -1.85
CA LEU A 80 -3.11 -2.96 -2.15
C LEU A 80 -2.79 -4.40 -2.58
N ASP A 81 -3.60 -5.32 -2.10
CA ASP A 81 -3.68 -6.65 -2.68
C ASP A 81 -4.75 -6.70 -3.78
N ALA A 82 -5.11 -7.88 -4.24
CA ALA A 82 -6.16 -8.06 -5.23
C ALA A 82 -7.55 -7.89 -4.58
N GLY A 83 -7.88 -6.67 -4.18
CA GLY A 83 -9.12 -6.36 -3.48
C GLY A 83 -9.31 -4.87 -3.26
N ALA A 84 -10.32 -4.52 -2.46
CA ALA A 84 -10.68 -3.14 -2.14
C ALA A 84 -9.96 -2.58 -0.92
N ASN A 85 -9.35 -3.43 -0.11
CA ASN A 85 -8.73 -3.02 1.15
C ASN A 85 -7.43 -2.28 0.93
N VAL A 86 -7.25 -1.19 1.68
CA VAL A 86 -6.02 -0.39 1.66
C VAL A 86 -5.18 -0.74 2.88
N HIS A 87 -3.92 -1.05 2.65
CA HIS A 87 -2.93 -1.24 3.70
C HIS A 87 -2.11 0.03 3.82
N VAL A 88 -2.16 0.65 4.98
CA VAL A 88 -1.43 1.89 5.25
C VAL A 88 -0.14 1.57 5.97
N LEU A 89 0.98 2.03 5.40
CA LEU A 89 2.31 1.83 5.95
C LEU A 89 2.88 3.18 6.39
N PHE A 90 3.51 3.20 7.55
CA PHE A 90 4.12 4.42 8.07
C PHE A 90 5.26 4.08 9.04
N PRO A 91 6.26 4.98 9.19
CA PRO A 91 7.31 4.78 10.18
C PRO A 91 6.77 4.87 11.60
N LYS A 92 7.36 4.12 12.51
CA LYS A 92 6.99 4.14 13.93
C LYS A 92 7.07 5.55 14.53
N SER A 93 8.01 6.35 14.07
CA SER A 93 8.19 7.73 14.54
C SER A 93 7.00 8.66 14.24
N GLU A 94 6.17 8.30 13.26
CA GLU A 94 4.99 9.08 12.86
C GLU A 94 3.68 8.46 13.37
N LYS A 95 3.76 7.46 14.23
CA LYS A 95 2.61 6.66 14.66
C LYS A 95 1.46 7.49 15.21
N GLU A 96 1.73 8.43 16.09
CA GLU A 96 0.68 9.21 16.75
C GLU A 96 -0.05 10.12 15.76
N GLN A 97 0.70 10.84 14.93
CA GLN A 97 0.13 11.73 13.93
C GLN A 97 -0.67 10.97 12.88
N VAL A 98 -0.16 9.83 12.43
CA VAL A 98 -0.85 8.98 11.45
C VAL A 98 -2.12 8.38 12.04
N TYR A 99 -2.11 7.95 13.28
CA TYR A 99 -3.32 7.43 13.94
C TYR A 99 -4.40 8.51 14.06
N GLU A 100 -4.03 9.74 14.39
CA GLU A 100 -4.99 10.84 14.40
C GLU A 100 -5.57 11.10 13.02
N PHE A 101 -4.75 11.08 11.98
CA PHE A 101 -5.18 11.19 10.59
C PHE A 101 -6.16 10.06 10.21
N ILE A 102 -5.83 8.81 10.55
CA ILE A 102 -6.70 7.66 10.26
C ILE A 102 -8.05 7.83 10.94
N LYS A 103 -8.07 8.15 12.22
CA LYS A 103 -9.30 8.31 13.00
C LYS A 103 -10.16 9.47 12.50
N SER A 104 -9.54 10.59 12.17
CA SER A 104 -10.29 11.78 11.78
C SER A 104 -10.73 11.78 10.32
N GLU A 105 -9.97 11.17 9.41
CA GLU A 105 -10.22 11.32 7.98
C GLU A 105 -10.42 10.01 7.21
N LEU A 106 -9.96 8.87 7.70
CA LEU A 106 -10.06 7.60 6.98
C LEU A 106 -11.15 6.67 7.49
N VAL A 107 -11.44 6.68 8.77
CA VAL A 107 -12.39 5.74 9.40
C VAL A 107 -13.78 5.84 8.78
N ALA A 108 -14.21 7.02 8.35
CA ALA A 108 -15.51 7.23 7.70
C ALA A 108 -15.63 6.45 6.37
N TYR A 109 -14.52 6.08 5.74
CA TYR A 109 -14.49 5.32 4.49
C TYR A 109 -14.29 3.83 4.71
N CYS A 110 -14.10 3.39 5.95
CA CYS A 110 -13.97 2.00 6.31
C CYS A 110 -15.35 1.36 6.50
N GLN A 111 -15.48 0.09 6.14
CA GLN A 111 -16.73 -0.64 6.34
C GLN A 111 -17.05 -0.73 7.83
N ASN A 112 -18.19 -0.16 8.23
CA ASN A 112 -18.63 -0.08 9.63
C ASN A 112 -17.60 0.60 10.55
N GLY A 113 -16.73 1.47 10.02
CA GLY A 113 -15.67 2.11 10.78
C GLY A 113 -14.56 1.17 11.26
N HIS A 114 -14.49 -0.03 10.71
CA HIS A 114 -13.53 -1.05 11.14
C HIS A 114 -12.19 -0.91 10.43
N TYR A 115 -11.11 -0.94 11.20
CA TYR A 115 -9.74 -1.02 10.70
C TYR A 115 -8.89 -1.83 11.69
N ILE A 116 -7.77 -2.35 11.21
CA ILE A 116 -6.86 -3.18 11.99
C ILE A 116 -5.54 -2.44 12.14
N CYS A 117 -5.07 -2.29 13.39
CA CYS A 117 -3.74 -1.77 13.67
C CYS A 117 -2.78 -2.91 13.94
N ASP A 118 -1.64 -2.88 13.29
CA ASP A 118 -0.62 -3.91 13.44
C ASP A 118 0.77 -3.27 13.33
N ARG A 119 1.78 -4.09 13.46
CA ARG A 119 3.19 -3.70 13.29
C ARG A 119 3.95 -4.84 12.61
N ILE A 120 5.06 -4.51 11.98
CA ILE A 120 5.95 -5.52 11.41
C ILE A 120 6.47 -6.41 12.54
N GLY A 121 6.24 -7.71 12.40
CA GLY A 121 6.69 -8.73 13.35
C GLY A 121 8.02 -9.35 12.95
N PHE A 122 8.27 -10.54 13.47
CA PHE A 122 9.54 -11.27 13.28
C PHE A 122 9.47 -12.33 12.17
N GLY A 123 8.40 -12.31 11.37
CA GLY A 123 8.20 -13.27 10.29
C GLY A 123 7.46 -14.53 10.74
N ALA A 124 7.27 -15.43 9.79
CA ALA A 124 6.56 -16.69 10.01
C ALA A 124 7.38 -17.63 10.90
N LYS A 125 6.67 -18.37 11.75
CA LYS A 125 7.25 -19.43 12.58
C LYS A 125 6.54 -20.75 12.30
N PRO A 126 7.27 -21.89 12.24
CA PRO A 126 6.64 -23.19 12.14
C PRO A 126 5.72 -23.44 13.36
N LEU A 127 4.56 -24.02 13.12
CA LEU A 127 3.72 -24.47 14.21
C LEU A 127 4.29 -25.73 14.83
N PRO A 128 4.18 -25.89 16.16
CA PRO A 128 4.57 -27.16 16.79
C PRO A 128 3.67 -28.27 16.29
N ILE A 129 4.28 -29.42 15.99
CA ILE A 129 3.61 -30.61 15.52
C ILE A 129 3.12 -31.43 16.72
#